data_ea34a7b41d56df4ce28fc37568ce572f
#
_entry.id   ea34a7b41d56df4ce28fc37568ce572f
#
_cell.length_a   1.000
_cell.length_b   1.000
_cell.length_c   1.000
_cell.angle_alpha   90.00
_cell.angle_beta   90.00
_cell.angle_gamma   90.00
#
_symmetry.space_group_name_H-M   'P 1'
#
loop_
_entity.id
_entity.type
_entity.pdbx_description
1 polymer ?
#
loop_
_entity_poly.entity_id
_entity_poly.type
_entity_poly.pdbx_seq_one_letter_code
_entity_poly.pdbx_strand_id
1 'polypeptide(L)'
;APGARGGPSDPPGVSCRRADRASAAVSPTTARGIVHNRCMSYVEMHPVNPQKRFVDKVVGLLREGGVVALPTDSGYAIACRLGNKAGMDTIRDVRRLDDKHNFSLLCSSFAQLGELVILDNHEFRTIKALTPGPYTFILRGTKEVPRMTLNKKKHTVGVRLPDHAITQAVVSALGEPLLCSTLILPGETEPLTDGREVDESIGSRVDLVVVGPVGDAEPTTVVDFTSGTAEVVRRGAGDVSLFE
;
A
#
# COMPACT_ATOMS: atom_id res chain seq x y z
N ALA A 1 74.42 -6.00 21.51
CA ALA A 1 73.76 -5.18 20.51
C ALA A 1 73.77 -5.87 19.20
N PRO A 2 72.87 -5.68 18.24
CA PRO A 2 71.54 -5.04 18.22
C PRO A 2 70.39 -5.95 17.80
N GLY A 3 69.27 -5.69 18.06
CA GLY A 3 67.93 -5.41 17.82
C GLY A 3 67.36 -5.63 16.43
N ALA A 4 66.42 -6.57 16.32
CA ALA A 4 65.60 -6.70 15.11
C ALA A 4 64.14 -6.55 15.47
N ARG A 5 63.47 -5.55 14.82
CA ARG A 5 62.05 -5.24 14.94
C ARG A 5 61.29 -6.14 13.97
N GLY A 6 60.35 -6.90 14.44
CA GLY A 6 59.36 -7.59 13.60
C GLY A 6 58.18 -6.66 13.31
N GLY A 7 57.85 -6.45 12.03
CA GLY A 7 56.64 -5.79 11.55
C GLY A 7 55.48 -6.77 11.39
N PRO A 8 54.23 -6.32 11.39
CA PRO A 8 53.05 -7.19 11.29
C PRO A 8 52.83 -7.68 9.86
N SER A 9 52.45 -8.94 9.77
CA SER A 9 52.12 -9.65 8.52
C SER A 9 50.73 -9.27 8.00
N ASP A 10 50.69 -8.91 6.70
CA ASP A 10 49.44 -8.70 5.94
C ASP A 10 48.74 -10.01 5.61
N PRO A 11 47.41 -10.03 5.53
CA PRO A 11 46.63 -11.17 5.06
C PRO A 11 46.61 -11.26 3.51
N PRO A 12 46.40 -12.46 2.92
CA PRO A 12 46.56 -12.70 1.50
C PRO A 12 45.48 -12.08 0.65
N GLY A 13 45.88 -11.39 -0.41
CA GLY A 13 45.04 -10.75 -1.41
C GLY A 13 44.27 -11.74 -2.28
N VAL A 14 42.97 -11.45 -2.48
CA VAL A 14 42.12 -12.13 -3.47
C VAL A 14 42.35 -11.50 -4.85
N SER A 15 42.92 -12.26 -5.74
CA SER A 15 43.20 -11.92 -7.14
C SER A 15 41.90 -11.93 -7.95
N CYS A 16 41.48 -10.77 -8.45
CA CYS A 16 40.42 -10.63 -9.44
C CYS A 16 41.01 -10.77 -10.83
N ARG A 17 40.76 -11.87 -11.53
CA ARG A 17 41.14 -12.06 -12.94
C ARG A 17 40.20 -11.30 -13.87
N ARG A 18 40.75 -10.36 -14.62
CA ARG A 18 40.14 -9.78 -15.83
C ARG A 18 40.03 -10.84 -16.91
N ALA A 19 38.87 -10.95 -17.54
CA ALA A 19 38.70 -11.57 -18.84
C ALA A 19 38.32 -10.49 -19.86
N ASP A 20 39.16 -10.33 -20.88
CA ASP A 20 38.97 -9.39 -21.99
C ASP A 20 38.12 -9.98 -23.12
N ARG A 21 37.28 -9.12 -23.68
CA ARG A 21 36.79 -8.97 -25.05
C ARG A 21 36.06 -10.10 -25.80
N ALA A 22 34.83 -9.80 -26.19
CA ALA A 22 34.42 -9.84 -27.61
C ALA A 22 33.21 -8.92 -27.84
N SER A 23 33.34 -8.07 -28.84
CA SER A 23 32.41 -7.07 -29.36
C SER A 23 31.24 -7.74 -30.10
N ALA A 24 30.01 -7.31 -29.83
CA ALA A 24 28.91 -7.31 -30.78
C ALA A 24 27.91 -6.21 -30.40
N ALA A 25 27.78 -5.23 -31.28
CA ALA A 25 26.87 -4.11 -31.16
C ALA A 25 25.43 -4.56 -31.42
N VAL A 26 24.56 -4.40 -30.43
CA VAL A 26 23.10 -4.35 -30.59
C VAL A 26 22.62 -3.20 -29.72
N SER A 27 21.93 -2.24 -30.36
CA SER A 27 21.37 -1.04 -29.70
C SER A 27 20.34 -1.41 -28.64
N PRO A 28 20.40 -0.84 -27.43
CA PRO A 28 19.40 -1.09 -26.44
C PRO A 28 18.28 -0.06 -26.53
N THR A 29 17.07 -0.53 -26.81
CA THR A 29 15.83 0.15 -26.42
C THR A 29 15.79 0.21 -24.91
N THR A 30 15.75 1.44 -24.40
CA THR A 30 15.87 1.79 -22.98
C THR A 30 14.67 1.33 -22.17
N ALA A 31 14.70 0.12 -21.62
CA ALA A 31 13.95 -0.19 -20.41
C ALA A 31 14.87 0.16 -19.23
N ARG A 32 14.60 1.25 -18.53
CA ARG A 32 15.24 1.57 -17.25
C ARG A 32 14.82 0.53 -16.24
N GLY A 33 15.56 -0.55 -16.13
CA GLY A 33 15.52 -1.45 -14.98
C GLY A 33 16.06 -0.69 -13.77
N ILE A 34 15.18 -0.32 -12.85
CA ILE A 34 15.57 0.18 -11.52
C ILE A 34 16.20 -1.01 -10.80
N VAL A 35 17.52 -1.01 -10.67
CA VAL A 35 18.25 -1.97 -9.84
C VAL A 35 17.95 -1.57 -8.38
N HIS A 36 16.95 -2.20 -7.77
CA HIS A 36 16.68 -2.07 -6.34
C HIS A 36 17.85 -2.68 -5.56
N ASN A 37 18.63 -1.80 -4.95
CA ASN A 37 19.63 -2.20 -3.98
C ASN A 37 18.88 -2.64 -2.69
N ARG A 38 18.73 -3.95 -2.48
CA ARG A 38 18.01 -4.56 -1.36
C ARG A 38 18.72 -4.29 -0.03
N CYS A 39 18.49 -3.12 0.54
CA CYS A 39 18.85 -2.84 1.92
C CYS A 39 17.61 -2.40 2.69
N MET A 40 17.00 -3.34 3.42
CA MET A 40 15.78 -3.28 4.23
C MET A 40 14.46 -3.31 3.42
N SER A 41 13.90 -4.49 3.25
CA SER A 41 12.58 -4.71 2.66
C SER A 41 11.43 -4.30 3.59
N TYR A 42 11.68 -4.13 4.87
CA TYR A 42 10.66 -3.70 5.82
C TYR A 42 11.16 -2.61 6.79
N VAL A 43 10.22 -1.91 7.42
CA VAL A 43 10.43 -1.02 8.56
C VAL A 43 9.40 -1.32 9.64
N GLU A 44 9.86 -1.40 10.89
CA GLU A 44 8.97 -1.58 12.04
C GLU A 44 8.61 -0.22 12.62
N MET A 45 7.29 0.08 12.71
CA MET A 45 6.78 1.35 13.22
C MET A 45 6.07 1.18 14.55
N HIS A 46 6.25 2.15 15.43
CA HIS A 46 5.52 2.18 16.70
C HIS A 46 4.01 2.38 16.45
N PRO A 47 3.14 1.53 17.05
CA PRO A 47 1.71 1.49 16.73
C PRO A 47 0.94 2.77 17.06
N VAL A 48 1.35 3.51 18.10
CA VAL A 48 0.66 4.74 18.54
C VAL A 48 1.39 6.00 18.09
N ASN A 49 2.73 5.97 18.07
CA ASN A 49 3.56 7.11 17.68
C ASN A 49 4.52 6.71 16.56
N PRO A 50 4.05 6.63 15.30
CA PRO A 50 4.89 6.29 14.16
C PRO A 50 6.07 7.27 14.03
N GLN A 51 7.28 6.72 13.92
CA GLN A 51 8.48 7.54 13.85
C GLN A 51 8.53 8.32 12.54
N LYS A 52 8.62 9.62 12.63
CA LYS A 52 8.61 10.54 11.47
C LYS A 52 9.58 10.11 10.36
N ARG A 53 10.81 9.69 10.72
CA ARG A 53 11.81 9.24 9.75
C ARG A 53 11.35 8.06 8.87
N PHE A 54 10.56 7.14 9.44
CA PHE A 54 10.03 6.00 8.70
C PHE A 54 8.80 6.39 7.88
N VAL A 55 7.95 7.27 8.43
CA VAL A 55 6.85 7.87 7.66
C VAL A 55 7.39 8.62 6.44
N ASP A 56 8.41 9.46 6.63
CA ASP A 56 9.05 10.21 5.52
C ASP A 56 9.67 9.26 4.48
N LYS A 57 10.25 8.12 4.90
CA LYS A 57 10.78 7.09 3.99
C LYS A 57 9.68 6.46 3.14
N VAL A 58 8.55 6.06 3.75
CA VAL A 58 7.39 5.49 3.05
C VAL A 58 6.83 6.50 2.05
N VAL A 59 6.65 7.76 2.48
CA VAL A 59 6.15 8.85 1.62
C VAL A 59 7.09 9.11 0.45
N GLY A 60 8.41 9.08 0.68
CA GLY A 60 9.42 9.21 -0.39
C GLY A 60 9.25 8.12 -1.46
N LEU A 61 9.19 6.84 -1.05
CA LEU A 61 8.97 5.72 -1.95
C LEU A 61 7.66 5.83 -2.72
N LEU A 62 6.57 6.19 -2.05
CA LEU A 62 5.28 6.40 -2.70
C LEU A 62 5.34 7.50 -3.76
N ARG A 63 6.01 8.64 -3.47
CA ARG A 63 6.20 9.75 -4.42
C ARG A 63 7.04 9.36 -5.63
N GLU A 64 7.96 8.44 -5.47
CA GLU A 64 8.78 7.85 -6.55
C GLU A 64 8.01 6.80 -7.37
N GLY A 65 6.76 6.50 -7.00
CA GLY A 65 5.90 5.55 -7.71
C GLY A 65 5.97 4.13 -7.14
N GLY A 66 6.52 3.96 -5.95
CA GLY A 66 6.62 2.67 -5.26
C GLY A 66 5.28 2.12 -4.78
N VAL A 67 5.30 0.82 -4.48
CA VAL A 67 4.20 0.05 -3.89
C VAL A 67 4.61 -0.39 -2.49
N VAL A 68 3.73 -0.18 -1.52
CA VAL A 68 4.00 -0.49 -0.12
C VAL A 68 2.91 -1.37 0.49
N ALA A 69 3.27 -2.20 1.46
CA ALA A 69 2.32 -2.89 2.31
C ALA A 69 2.21 -2.14 3.66
N LEU A 70 0.97 -1.85 4.09
CA LEU A 70 0.66 -1.08 5.30
C LEU A 70 -0.30 -1.86 6.19
N PRO A 71 -0.07 -1.88 7.53
CA PRO A 71 -1.05 -2.41 8.47
C PRO A 71 -2.24 -1.47 8.56
N THR A 72 -3.45 -2.00 8.68
CA THR A 72 -4.69 -1.23 8.83
C THR A 72 -5.53 -1.76 10.00
N ASP A 73 -6.68 -1.14 10.24
CA ASP A 73 -7.69 -1.58 11.19
C ASP A 73 -8.41 -2.90 10.76
N SER A 74 -8.10 -3.45 9.59
CA SER A 74 -8.70 -4.69 9.06
C SER A 74 -7.72 -5.52 8.22
N GLY A 75 -6.61 -5.92 8.84
CA GLY A 75 -5.52 -6.62 8.16
C GLY A 75 -4.58 -5.69 7.37
N TYR A 76 -3.66 -6.28 6.62
CA TYR A 76 -2.75 -5.53 5.76
C TYR A 76 -3.42 -5.06 4.46
N ALA A 77 -3.02 -3.89 4.00
CA ALA A 77 -3.34 -3.37 2.68
C ALA A 77 -2.06 -3.22 1.85
N ILE A 78 -2.14 -3.54 0.55
CA ILE A 78 -1.11 -3.19 -0.43
C ILE A 78 -1.56 -1.92 -1.15
N ALA A 79 -0.68 -0.92 -1.24
CA ALA A 79 -1.05 0.42 -1.66
C ALA A 79 0.00 1.10 -2.55
N CYS A 80 -0.47 2.01 -3.39
CA CYS A 80 0.36 2.91 -4.19
C CYS A 80 -0.32 4.28 -4.30
N ARG A 81 0.36 5.28 -4.88
CA ARG A 81 -0.25 6.60 -5.14
C ARG A 81 -1.43 6.50 -6.09
N LEU A 82 -2.42 7.35 -5.88
CA LEU A 82 -3.54 7.51 -6.79
C LEU A 82 -3.05 7.94 -8.19
N GLY A 83 -3.54 7.27 -9.23
CA GLY A 83 -3.12 7.51 -10.61
C GLY A 83 -1.82 6.82 -11.04
N ASN A 84 -1.15 6.08 -10.16
CA ASN A 84 0.02 5.28 -10.49
C ASN A 84 -0.39 3.96 -11.17
N LYS A 85 -0.35 3.94 -12.51
CA LYS A 85 -0.71 2.76 -13.29
C LYS A 85 0.22 1.57 -13.02
N ALA A 86 1.52 1.80 -12.98
CA ALA A 86 2.50 0.73 -12.73
C ALA A 86 2.29 0.10 -11.34
N GLY A 87 2.03 0.94 -10.32
CA GLY A 87 1.69 0.46 -8.97
C GLY A 87 0.40 -0.36 -8.95
N MET A 88 -0.66 0.08 -9.68
CA MET A 88 -1.89 -0.71 -9.83
C MET A 88 -1.63 -2.08 -10.45
N ASP A 89 -0.83 -2.13 -11.50
CA ASP A 89 -0.50 -3.36 -12.19
C ASP A 89 0.32 -4.30 -11.27
N THR A 90 1.27 -3.74 -10.49
CA THR A 90 2.00 -4.50 -9.46
C THR A 90 1.04 -5.08 -8.41
N ILE A 91 0.07 -4.29 -7.91
CA ILE A 91 -0.91 -4.79 -6.94
C ILE A 91 -1.77 -5.92 -7.53
N ARG A 92 -2.18 -5.78 -8.81
CA ARG A 92 -2.91 -6.85 -9.50
C ARG A 92 -2.09 -8.14 -9.59
N ASP A 93 -0.82 -8.02 -9.98
CA ASP A 93 0.09 -9.16 -10.10
C ASP A 93 0.34 -9.84 -8.76
N VAL A 94 0.58 -9.07 -7.68
CA VAL A 94 0.83 -9.61 -6.34
C VAL A 94 -0.36 -10.44 -5.88
N ARG A 95 -1.58 -9.92 -6.06
CA ARG A 95 -2.82 -10.54 -5.62
C ARG A 95 -3.50 -11.43 -6.66
N ARG A 96 -2.97 -11.52 -7.88
CA ARG A 96 -3.59 -12.19 -9.05
C ARG A 96 -5.03 -11.73 -9.29
N LEU A 97 -5.24 -10.40 -9.28
CA LEU A 97 -6.54 -9.79 -9.48
C LEU A 97 -6.87 -9.69 -10.97
N ASP A 98 -8.14 -9.85 -11.31
CA ASP A 98 -8.63 -9.58 -12.65
C ASP A 98 -8.80 -8.07 -12.91
N ASP A 99 -9.02 -7.71 -14.18
CA ASP A 99 -9.24 -6.32 -14.60
C ASP A 99 -10.54 -5.69 -14.08
N LYS A 100 -11.43 -6.50 -13.50
CA LYS A 100 -12.71 -6.06 -12.93
C LYS A 100 -12.61 -5.74 -11.44
N HIS A 101 -11.49 -6.07 -10.82
CA HIS A 101 -11.29 -5.78 -9.39
C HIS A 101 -11.37 -4.27 -9.13
N ASN A 102 -12.22 -3.90 -8.17
CA ASN A 102 -12.38 -2.53 -7.76
C ASN A 102 -11.42 -2.22 -6.62
N PHE A 103 -10.57 -1.23 -6.83
CA PHE A 103 -9.69 -0.70 -5.77
C PHE A 103 -10.45 0.23 -4.84
N SER A 104 -9.89 0.43 -3.65
CA SER A 104 -10.37 1.42 -2.69
C SER A 104 -9.33 2.53 -2.50
N LEU A 105 -9.80 3.69 -2.04
CA LEU A 105 -8.96 4.82 -1.69
C LEU A 105 -8.87 4.95 -0.17
N LEU A 106 -7.66 4.94 0.38
CA LEU A 106 -7.39 5.28 1.77
C LEU A 106 -7.27 6.79 1.90
N CYS A 107 -8.11 7.38 2.74
CA CYS A 107 -8.15 8.82 3.00
C CYS A 107 -7.56 9.14 4.39
N SER A 108 -6.96 10.31 4.53
CA SER A 108 -6.44 10.82 5.81
C SER A 108 -7.50 11.53 6.64
N SER A 109 -8.56 12.00 6.01
CA SER A 109 -9.62 12.74 6.67
C SER A 109 -10.95 12.63 5.95
N PHE A 110 -12.03 12.92 6.65
CA PHE A 110 -13.35 12.99 6.06
C PHE A 110 -13.48 14.11 5.00
N ALA A 111 -12.74 15.21 5.17
CA ALA A 111 -12.69 16.28 4.16
C ALA A 111 -12.08 15.77 2.85
N GLN A 112 -10.93 15.09 2.91
CA GLN A 112 -10.29 14.48 1.73
C GLN A 112 -11.22 13.46 1.06
N LEU A 113 -11.93 12.62 1.85
CA LEU A 113 -12.92 11.68 1.33
C LEU A 113 -14.02 12.42 0.55
N GLY A 114 -14.55 13.51 1.09
CA GLY A 114 -15.60 14.32 0.45
C GLY A 114 -15.18 15.01 -0.86
N GLU A 115 -13.90 15.23 -1.10
CA GLU A 115 -13.38 15.74 -2.37
C GLU A 115 -13.41 14.67 -3.48
N LEU A 116 -13.28 13.39 -3.09
CA LEU A 116 -13.15 12.27 -4.03
C LEU A 116 -14.49 11.68 -4.48
N VAL A 117 -15.55 11.86 -3.71
CA VAL A 117 -16.85 11.23 -3.95
C VAL A 117 -18.01 12.22 -3.86
N ILE A 118 -19.09 11.92 -4.56
CA ILE A 118 -20.33 12.69 -4.51
C ILE A 118 -21.16 12.12 -3.37
N LEU A 119 -21.54 12.97 -2.42
CA LEU A 119 -22.30 12.62 -1.23
C LEU A 119 -23.57 13.46 -1.15
N ASP A 120 -24.68 12.82 -0.83
CA ASP A 120 -25.86 13.54 -0.35
C ASP A 120 -25.79 13.78 1.17
N ASN A 121 -26.79 14.48 1.72
CA ASN A 121 -26.82 14.83 3.13
C ASN A 121 -26.99 13.61 4.07
N HIS A 122 -27.66 12.57 3.61
CA HIS A 122 -27.87 11.35 4.37
C HIS A 122 -26.58 10.51 4.38
N GLU A 123 -26.01 10.26 3.23
CA GLU A 123 -24.72 9.58 3.04
C GLU A 123 -23.61 10.26 3.85
N PHE A 124 -23.54 11.61 3.76
CA PHE A 124 -22.58 12.41 4.54
C PHE A 124 -22.68 12.14 6.05
N ARG A 125 -23.88 12.17 6.62
CA ARG A 125 -24.09 11.97 8.06
C ARG A 125 -23.76 10.53 8.48
N THR A 126 -24.20 9.55 7.71
CA THR A 126 -23.97 8.13 7.97
C THR A 126 -22.48 7.81 7.92
N ILE A 127 -21.79 8.20 6.85
CA ILE A 127 -20.36 7.92 6.68
C ILE A 127 -19.53 8.65 7.74
N LYS A 128 -19.88 9.91 8.06
CA LYS A 128 -19.20 10.68 9.10
C LYS A 128 -19.33 10.07 10.48
N ALA A 129 -20.47 9.43 10.78
CA ALA A 129 -20.67 8.75 12.06
C ALA A 129 -19.88 7.44 12.19
N LEU A 130 -19.56 6.80 11.06
CA LEU A 130 -18.87 5.51 10.97
C LEU A 130 -17.38 5.63 10.68
N THR A 131 -16.85 6.84 10.48
CA THR A 131 -15.44 7.08 10.17
C THR A 131 -14.76 7.95 11.22
N PRO A 132 -13.49 7.65 11.57
CA PRO A 132 -12.68 6.52 11.06
C PRO A 132 -13.19 5.16 11.56
N GLY A 133 -12.94 4.09 10.76
CA GLY A 133 -13.37 2.75 11.15
C GLY A 133 -13.27 1.72 10.03
N PRO A 134 -13.60 0.45 10.32
CA PRO A 134 -13.38 -0.69 9.43
C PRO A 134 -14.46 -0.81 8.34
N TYR A 135 -14.74 0.29 7.65
CA TYR A 135 -15.71 0.35 6.57
C TYR A 135 -15.05 0.71 5.24
N THR A 136 -15.66 0.22 4.16
CA THR A 136 -15.42 0.65 2.79
C THR A 136 -16.74 1.08 2.17
N PHE A 137 -16.85 2.32 1.76
CA PHE A 137 -18.07 2.87 1.16
C PHE A 137 -17.91 2.97 -0.35
N ILE A 138 -18.82 2.35 -1.11
CA ILE A 138 -18.86 2.44 -2.56
C ILE A 138 -19.76 3.61 -2.94
N LEU A 139 -19.16 4.60 -3.62
CA LEU A 139 -19.78 5.87 -3.97
C LEU A 139 -19.43 6.29 -5.39
N ARG A 140 -20.17 7.23 -5.96
CA ARG A 140 -19.81 7.84 -7.24
C ARG A 140 -18.61 8.73 -7.10
N GLY A 141 -17.55 8.50 -7.90
CA GLY A 141 -16.35 9.31 -7.88
C GLY A 141 -16.57 10.68 -8.53
N THR A 142 -15.87 11.69 -8.00
CA THR A 142 -15.74 13.02 -8.61
C THR A 142 -14.74 12.99 -9.76
N LYS A 143 -14.54 14.14 -10.43
CA LYS A 143 -13.48 14.32 -11.44
C LYS A 143 -12.06 14.23 -10.88
N GLU A 144 -11.88 14.36 -9.58
CA GLU A 144 -10.59 14.26 -8.90
C GLU A 144 -10.07 12.81 -8.87
N VAL A 145 -10.95 11.82 -9.03
CA VAL A 145 -10.56 10.40 -9.11
C VAL A 145 -10.22 10.03 -10.56
N PRO A 146 -8.98 9.58 -10.83
CA PRO A 146 -8.58 9.15 -12.18
C PRO A 146 -9.50 8.06 -12.74
N ARG A 147 -9.89 8.18 -13.99
CA ARG A 147 -10.81 7.23 -14.65
C ARG A 147 -10.37 5.76 -14.58
N MET A 148 -9.07 5.52 -14.54
CA MET A 148 -8.49 4.18 -14.41
C MET A 148 -8.78 3.50 -13.05
N THR A 149 -9.08 4.30 -12.02
CA THR A 149 -9.41 3.84 -10.66
C THR A 149 -10.90 3.57 -10.51
N LEU A 150 -11.73 4.27 -11.29
CA LEU A 150 -13.18 4.13 -11.24
C LEU A 150 -13.66 2.81 -11.86
N ASN A 151 -14.72 2.26 -11.30
CA ASN A 151 -15.46 1.19 -11.97
C ASN A 151 -15.89 1.63 -13.38
N LYS A 152 -15.51 0.87 -14.39
CA LYS A 152 -15.70 1.24 -15.81
C LYS A 152 -17.17 1.47 -16.21
N LYS A 153 -18.13 0.82 -15.52
CA LYS A 153 -19.56 0.89 -15.84
C LYS A 153 -20.31 1.89 -14.96
N LYS A 154 -20.10 1.81 -13.65
CA LYS A 154 -20.85 2.59 -12.65
C LYS A 154 -20.19 3.93 -12.31
N HIS A 155 -18.91 4.15 -12.69
CA HIS A 155 -18.09 5.31 -12.29
C HIS A 155 -18.00 5.47 -10.77
N THR A 156 -17.95 4.35 -10.06
CA THR A 156 -17.86 4.28 -8.61
C THR A 156 -16.47 3.93 -8.15
N VAL A 157 -16.17 4.26 -6.90
CA VAL A 157 -14.93 3.91 -6.21
C VAL A 157 -15.24 3.58 -4.76
N GLY A 158 -14.49 2.65 -4.19
CA GLY A 158 -14.47 2.41 -2.76
C GLY A 158 -13.64 3.49 -2.05
N VAL A 159 -14.14 4.05 -0.96
CA VAL A 159 -13.39 4.98 -0.10
C VAL A 159 -13.38 4.47 1.32
N ARG A 160 -12.29 4.72 2.01
CA ARG A 160 -12.03 4.24 3.36
C ARG A 160 -11.25 5.27 4.17
N LEU A 161 -11.64 5.48 5.41
CA LEU A 161 -10.90 6.27 6.40
C LEU A 161 -10.56 5.33 7.57
N PRO A 162 -9.38 4.67 7.55
CA PRO A 162 -9.02 3.65 8.53
C PRO A 162 -8.74 4.26 9.90
N ASP A 163 -9.17 3.59 10.96
CA ASP A 163 -8.78 3.91 12.33
C ASP A 163 -7.46 3.20 12.69
N HIS A 164 -6.36 3.68 12.10
CA HIS A 164 -5.04 3.09 12.30
C HIS A 164 -3.93 4.13 12.25
N ALA A 165 -3.22 4.33 13.36
CA ALA A 165 -2.26 5.43 13.54
C ALA A 165 -1.13 5.42 12.51
N ILE A 166 -0.54 4.25 12.18
CA ILE A 166 0.54 4.16 11.18
C ILE A 166 0.04 4.58 9.81
N THR A 167 -1.07 4.01 9.36
CA THR A 167 -1.64 4.32 8.04
C THR A 167 -2.08 5.77 7.95
N GLN A 168 -2.72 6.30 9.00
CA GLN A 168 -3.11 7.70 9.06
C GLN A 168 -1.90 8.64 9.01
N ALA A 169 -0.81 8.32 9.71
CA ALA A 169 0.42 9.11 9.64
C ALA A 169 1.01 9.16 8.22
N VAL A 170 1.02 8.01 7.51
CA VAL A 170 1.53 7.92 6.14
C VAL A 170 0.66 8.71 5.17
N VAL A 171 -0.68 8.49 5.18
CA VAL A 171 -1.61 9.16 4.25
C VAL A 171 -1.66 10.67 4.49
N SER A 172 -1.64 11.09 5.77
CA SER A 172 -1.59 12.51 6.15
C SER A 172 -0.29 13.18 5.70
N ALA A 173 0.86 12.53 5.89
CA ALA A 173 2.15 13.07 5.47
C ALA A 173 2.33 13.08 3.94
N LEU A 174 1.69 12.16 3.23
CA LEU A 174 1.66 12.15 1.78
C LEU A 174 0.83 13.32 1.22
N GLY A 175 -0.28 13.67 1.89
CA GLY A 175 -1.18 14.76 1.53
C GLY A 175 -2.17 14.41 0.41
N GLU A 176 -2.18 13.18 -0.06
CA GLU A 176 -3.10 12.67 -1.08
C GLU A 176 -3.60 11.26 -0.73
N PRO A 177 -4.77 10.82 -1.27
CA PRO A 177 -5.28 9.48 -1.00
C PRO A 177 -4.39 8.40 -1.62
N LEU A 178 -4.32 7.23 -0.97
CA LEU A 178 -3.66 6.06 -1.51
C LEU A 178 -4.67 5.13 -2.19
N LEU A 179 -4.34 4.68 -3.38
CA LEU A 179 -5.02 3.55 -3.99
C LEU A 179 -4.56 2.27 -3.31
N CYS A 180 -5.50 1.45 -2.86
CA CYS A 180 -5.19 0.24 -2.11
C CYS A 180 -6.10 -0.94 -2.45
N SER A 181 -5.65 -2.10 -2.01
CA SER A 181 -6.43 -3.32 -1.94
C SER A 181 -6.06 -4.09 -0.67
N THR A 182 -7.02 -4.73 -0.01
CA THR A 182 -6.74 -5.62 1.14
C THR A 182 -5.76 -6.70 0.70
N LEU A 183 -4.73 -6.97 1.48
CA LEU A 183 -3.72 -7.97 1.14
C LEU A 183 -4.20 -9.36 1.53
N ILE A 184 -4.87 -10.01 0.58
CA ILE A 184 -5.28 -11.41 0.64
C ILE A 184 -4.46 -12.14 -0.42
N LEU A 185 -3.69 -13.15 -0.04
CA LEU A 185 -2.87 -13.91 -0.97
C LEU A 185 -3.72 -14.76 -1.93
N PRO A 186 -3.20 -15.07 -3.11
CA PRO A 186 -3.91 -15.93 -4.06
C PRO A 186 -4.21 -17.31 -3.47
N GLY A 187 -5.50 -17.66 -3.42
CA GLY A 187 -5.97 -18.91 -2.83
C GLY A 187 -6.43 -18.80 -1.37
N GLU A 188 -6.13 -17.68 -0.71
CA GLU A 188 -6.60 -17.38 0.65
C GLU A 188 -7.91 -16.59 0.64
N THR A 189 -8.62 -16.62 1.77
CA THR A 189 -9.88 -15.88 1.96
C THR A 189 -9.74 -14.75 2.98
N GLU A 190 -8.73 -14.81 3.82
CA GLU A 190 -8.47 -13.87 4.91
C GLU A 190 -7.28 -12.96 4.59
N PRO A 191 -7.27 -11.72 5.09
CA PRO A 191 -6.14 -10.82 4.93
C PRO A 191 -4.97 -11.28 5.80
N LEU A 192 -3.74 -11.01 5.34
CA LEU A 192 -2.56 -11.15 6.18
C LEU A 192 -2.61 -10.17 7.35
N THR A 193 -2.19 -10.63 8.53
CA THR A 193 -2.20 -9.85 9.78
C THR A 193 -0.82 -9.69 10.41
N ASP A 194 0.14 -10.54 10.09
CA ASP A 194 1.51 -10.45 10.58
C ASP A 194 2.42 -9.79 9.53
N GLY A 195 3.10 -8.71 9.93
CA GLY A 195 3.95 -7.94 9.02
C GLY A 195 5.22 -8.65 8.58
N ARG A 196 5.71 -9.64 9.34
CA ARG A 196 6.86 -10.45 8.94
C ARG A 196 6.44 -11.50 7.93
N GLU A 197 5.28 -12.10 8.12
CA GLU A 197 4.67 -12.99 7.14
C GLU A 197 4.41 -12.25 5.81
N VAL A 198 3.97 -10.98 5.88
CA VAL A 198 3.83 -10.11 4.71
C VAL A 198 5.18 -9.92 4.00
N ASP A 199 6.25 -9.60 4.74
CA ASP A 199 7.59 -9.43 4.15
C ASP A 199 8.10 -10.73 3.52
N GLU A 200 7.94 -11.87 4.17
CA GLU A 200 8.31 -13.18 3.64
C GLU A 200 7.53 -13.53 2.36
N SER A 201 6.23 -13.24 2.32
CA SER A 201 5.34 -13.60 1.22
C SER A 201 5.49 -12.69 0.00
N ILE A 202 5.56 -11.38 0.21
CA ILE A 202 5.53 -10.39 -0.87
C ILE A 202 6.65 -9.33 -0.82
N GLY A 203 7.51 -9.32 0.18
CA GLY A 203 8.55 -8.29 0.36
C GLY A 203 9.48 -8.14 -0.85
N SER A 204 9.63 -9.20 -1.67
CA SER A 204 10.40 -9.14 -2.92
C SER A 204 9.64 -8.50 -4.09
N ARG A 205 8.36 -8.26 -3.96
CA ARG A 205 7.44 -7.78 -5.01
C ARG A 205 6.90 -6.38 -4.74
N VAL A 206 7.20 -5.81 -3.57
CA VAL A 206 6.86 -4.46 -3.15
C VAL A 206 8.12 -3.69 -2.75
N ASP A 207 8.05 -2.38 -2.69
CA ASP A 207 9.21 -1.54 -2.40
C ASP A 207 9.48 -1.45 -0.89
N LEU A 208 8.44 -1.60 -0.06
CA LEU A 208 8.58 -1.61 1.39
C LEU A 208 7.38 -2.28 2.06
N VAL A 209 7.65 -3.04 3.11
CA VAL A 209 6.66 -3.53 4.06
C VAL A 209 6.77 -2.71 5.35
N VAL A 210 5.67 -2.12 5.79
CA VAL A 210 5.60 -1.46 7.09
C VAL A 210 5.08 -2.47 8.10
N VAL A 211 5.94 -2.90 9.02
CA VAL A 211 5.60 -3.83 10.08
C VAL A 211 4.98 -3.07 11.26
N GLY A 212 3.81 -3.49 11.67
CA GLY A 212 3.05 -2.97 12.79
C GLY A 212 1.84 -3.85 13.08
N PRO A 213 1.22 -3.72 14.24
CA PRO A 213 0.01 -4.46 14.54
C PRO A 213 -1.10 -4.05 13.58
N VAL A 214 -1.98 -4.96 13.27
CA VAL A 214 -3.26 -4.69 12.60
C VAL A 214 -4.37 -4.60 13.63
N GLY A 215 -5.55 -4.09 13.24
CA GLY A 215 -6.77 -4.21 14.04
C GLY A 215 -7.33 -5.63 13.99
N ASP A 216 -8.56 -5.76 13.57
CA ASP A 216 -9.18 -7.09 13.41
C ASP A 216 -8.62 -7.82 12.18
N ALA A 217 -8.63 -9.16 12.25
CA ALA A 217 -8.30 -10.02 11.11
C ALA A 217 -9.41 -10.04 10.04
N GLU A 218 -10.60 -9.56 10.38
CA GLU A 218 -11.72 -9.51 9.44
C GLU A 218 -11.57 -8.38 8.42
N PRO A 219 -11.93 -8.62 7.15
CA PRO A 219 -11.97 -7.56 6.15
C PRO A 219 -13.02 -6.50 6.50
N THR A 220 -12.90 -5.30 5.91
CA THR A 220 -13.88 -4.22 6.13
C THR A 220 -15.29 -4.62 5.74
N THR A 221 -16.28 -4.08 6.46
CA THR A 221 -17.66 -4.05 6.00
C THR A 221 -17.76 -3.14 4.76
N VAL A 222 -18.40 -3.64 3.69
CA VAL A 222 -18.56 -2.91 2.42
C VAL A 222 -20.01 -2.50 2.26
N VAL A 223 -20.24 -1.19 2.15
CA VAL A 223 -21.58 -0.59 1.96
C VAL A 223 -21.63 0.15 0.63
N ASP A 224 -22.59 -0.20 -0.23
CA ASP A 224 -22.84 0.45 -1.53
C ASP A 224 -23.99 1.45 -1.38
N PHE A 225 -23.71 2.72 -1.70
CA PHE A 225 -24.68 3.82 -1.70
C PHE A 225 -25.17 4.19 -3.09
N THR A 226 -24.77 3.48 -4.14
CA THR A 226 -25.01 3.88 -5.54
C THR A 226 -26.46 3.70 -6.00
N SER A 227 -27.26 2.91 -5.27
CA SER A 227 -28.69 2.70 -5.53
C SER A 227 -29.61 3.78 -4.94
N GLY A 228 -29.08 4.72 -4.15
CA GLY A 228 -29.83 5.73 -3.39
C GLY A 228 -30.24 5.25 -1.98
N THR A 229 -29.98 3.99 -1.66
CA THR A 229 -30.11 3.41 -0.31
C THR A 229 -28.81 2.69 0.03
N ALA A 230 -28.49 2.68 1.33
CA ALA A 230 -27.30 1.94 1.80
C ALA A 230 -27.54 0.43 1.69
N GLU A 231 -26.70 -0.28 0.97
CA GLU A 231 -26.77 -1.73 0.82
C GLU A 231 -25.46 -2.37 1.32
N VAL A 232 -25.55 -3.30 2.27
CA VAL A 232 -24.40 -4.06 2.78
C VAL A 232 -24.03 -5.13 1.75
N VAL A 233 -22.98 -4.88 0.97
CA VAL A 233 -22.45 -5.80 -0.05
C VAL A 233 -21.61 -6.91 0.57
N ARG A 234 -20.89 -6.59 1.64
CA ARG A 234 -20.08 -7.54 2.40
C ARG A 234 -20.11 -7.19 3.87
N ARG A 235 -20.44 -8.16 4.71
CA ARG A 235 -20.25 -8.06 6.17
C ARG A 235 -18.78 -8.30 6.50
N GLY A 236 -18.28 -7.56 7.47
CA GLY A 236 -16.91 -7.62 7.96
C GLY A 236 -16.83 -7.00 9.35
N ALA A 237 -15.67 -6.49 9.73
CA ALA A 237 -15.42 -5.96 11.08
C ALA A 237 -16.29 -4.75 11.49
N GLY A 238 -16.88 -4.01 10.52
CA GLY A 238 -17.78 -2.88 10.82
C GLY A 238 -19.19 -3.35 11.18
N ASP A 239 -19.81 -2.73 12.19
CA ASP A 239 -21.19 -2.98 12.61
C ASP A 239 -22.18 -2.66 11.48
N VAL A 240 -23.10 -3.57 11.21
CA VAL A 240 -24.10 -3.44 10.13
C VAL A 240 -25.48 -3.01 10.64
N SER A 241 -25.66 -2.88 11.96
CA SER A 241 -26.96 -2.58 12.60
C SER A 241 -27.63 -1.29 12.11
N LEU A 242 -26.83 -0.34 11.60
CA LEU A 242 -27.36 0.91 11.03
C LEU A 242 -27.93 0.76 9.61
N PHE A 243 -27.72 -0.39 8.99
CA PHE A 243 -28.12 -0.66 7.61
C PHE A 243 -29.19 -1.74 7.49
N GLU A 244 -29.64 -2.29 8.62
CA GLU A 244 -30.73 -3.24 8.79
C GLU A 244 -31.97 -2.54 9.32
#